data_e72b3781ec1f806d41f34b2e7cdf571b
#
_entry.id   e72b3781ec1f806d41f34b2e7cdf571b
#
_cell.length_a   1.000
_cell.length_b   1.000
_cell.length_c   1.000
_cell.angle_alpha   90.00
_cell.angle_beta   90.00
_cell.angle_gamma   90.00
#
_symmetry.space_group_name_H-M   'P 1'
#
loop_
_entity.id
_entity.type
_entity.pdbx_description
1 polymer ?
#
loop_
_entity_poly.entity_id
_entity_poly.type
_entity_poly.pdbx_seq_one_letter_code
_entity_poly.pdbx_strand_id
1 'polypeptide(L)'
;MKKKFLRTTGIAVLSALVLCACGSGKTTSSVKSGSTAKEAGTQASSAKASSAKASSAKSQSTSNTSNSNSEPLNVMVPEWAVPSDSLLKEFTDSTGITVNINKVDWDAIRDKISIAASGGEASADVVEVDWSWVGEFGAADWLEPLEVDDALKADMPTISTFSLGDKVLALPYSNDYRIAYYNTKHFEKAGIKSAPKTYDEVYNDVKAIKKAGIVEHPYPLVLTAEEKASTGLIWTAYTMNDIVFNEDGTLNEASVKDALNFYNKLIKEDLVDPADKTTDGKKTYARLTDGTASFLTGPTSYISNVQNPEKSKVVGEVTSILMPGKTGNAKHTMALPEALGITKFSKNKEAARKFIDWYTSAKLQEKLNEELGNLPTRNSVLEKLVNEGKITNAGAMIEQAKLIASPFPNGVPVYYNEMSNAIYNAVNGMALGNLSADEAFTQMDKKIKELIEENK
;
A
#
# COMPACT_ATOMS: atom_id res chain seq x y z
N MET A 1 -32.20 42.26 46.24
CA MET A 1 -31.33 42.85 47.29
C MET A 1 -29.89 42.40 47.10
N LYS A 2 -28.97 43.36 46.88
CA LYS A 2 -27.57 43.44 47.32
C LYS A 2 -26.68 42.25 47.05
N LYS A 3 -25.47 42.30 46.54
CA LYS A 3 -24.52 43.32 46.01
C LYS A 3 -23.31 42.57 45.49
N LYS A 4 -22.79 42.99 44.34
CA LYS A 4 -21.44 43.07 43.83
C LYS A 4 -20.31 42.76 44.83
N PHE A 5 -19.27 42.02 44.40
CA PHE A 5 -17.90 42.55 44.51
C PHE A 5 -17.01 42.01 43.37
N LEU A 6 -16.46 42.95 42.67
CA LEU A 6 -15.41 42.89 41.67
C LEU A 6 -14.05 42.95 42.41
N ARG A 7 -13.06 42.18 42.04
CA ARG A 7 -11.65 42.58 42.21
C ARG A 7 -10.76 41.97 41.13
N THR A 8 -10.29 42.83 40.30
CA THR A 8 -9.17 42.80 39.37
C THR A 8 -7.85 42.99 40.10
N THR A 9 -6.80 42.26 39.70
CA THR A 9 -5.35 42.60 39.70
C THR A 9 -4.66 41.46 38.97
N GLY A 10 -3.91 41.55 37.89
CA GLY A 10 -3.06 42.59 37.35
C GLY A 10 -1.59 42.22 37.45
N ILE A 11 -0.94 41.95 36.26
CA ILE A 11 0.48 42.13 35.95
C ILE A 11 1.45 41.09 36.58
N ALA A 12 2.32 40.39 35.82
CA ALA A 12 3.50 40.93 35.15
C ALA A 12 4.16 39.89 34.22
N VAL A 13 4.58 40.38 33.09
CA VAL A 13 5.54 39.80 32.11
C VAL A 13 6.93 39.81 32.75
N LEU A 14 7.70 38.73 32.57
CA LEU A 14 9.16 38.87 32.65
C LEU A 14 9.80 37.93 31.61
N SER A 15 10.31 38.55 30.56
CA SER A 15 11.25 37.98 29.62
C SER A 15 12.64 37.91 30.27
N ALA A 16 13.35 36.81 30.09
CA ALA A 16 14.80 36.77 30.33
C ALA A 16 15.49 35.97 29.21
N LEU A 17 16.09 36.75 28.30
CA LEU A 17 17.19 36.28 27.45
C LEU A 17 18.45 36.13 28.32
N VAL A 18 19.17 35.02 28.16
CA VAL A 18 20.60 34.94 28.52
C VAL A 18 21.36 34.33 27.35
N LEU A 19 22.15 35.19 26.72
CA LEU A 19 23.33 34.84 25.90
C LEU A 19 24.55 34.76 26.83
N CYS A 20 25.42 33.73 26.63
CA CYS A 20 26.86 33.76 26.86
C CYS A 20 27.42 32.45 26.27
N ALA A 21 28.18 32.40 25.21
CA ALA A 21 29.53 32.87 24.89
C ALA A 21 30.67 32.01 25.49
N CYS A 22 31.38 31.35 24.55
CA CYS A 22 32.81 31.05 24.48
C CYS A 22 33.56 30.36 25.61
N GLY A 23 34.26 29.28 25.23
CA GLY A 23 35.38 28.74 25.99
C GLY A 23 36.17 27.68 25.22
N SER A 24 37.32 28.09 24.68
CA SER A 24 38.26 27.34 23.86
C SER A 24 39.04 26.27 24.64
N GLY A 25 39.44 25.20 23.97
CA GLY A 25 40.47 24.25 24.46
C GLY A 25 41.08 23.45 23.32
N LYS A 26 42.28 23.86 22.86
CA LYS A 26 43.16 23.24 21.88
C LYS A 26 43.86 21.99 22.39
N THR A 27 44.12 21.03 21.49
CA THR A 27 45.45 20.38 21.28
C THR A 27 45.35 19.57 19.96
N THR A 28 45.97 19.92 18.96
CA THR A 28 47.23 19.77 18.20
C THR A 28 47.77 18.34 18.01
N SER A 29 47.86 17.95 16.73
CA SER A 29 49.02 17.50 15.94
C SER A 29 48.52 17.06 14.56
N SER A 30 48.77 17.75 13.50
CA SER A 30 49.93 17.98 12.59
C SER A 30 50.44 16.71 11.90
N VAL A 31 50.41 16.75 10.55
CA VAL A 31 51.52 16.76 9.58
C VAL A 31 50.88 16.77 8.18
N LYS A 32 50.98 17.86 7.42
CA LYS A 32 51.76 18.23 6.24
C LYS A 32 51.78 17.17 5.10
N SER A 33 51.66 17.40 3.82
CA SER A 33 51.89 18.53 2.89
C SER A 33 51.53 18.00 1.49
N GLY A 34 51.23 18.70 0.46
CA GLY A 34 51.49 19.95 -0.13
C GLY A 34 50.93 19.96 -1.56
N SER A 35 50.45 21.08 -1.94
CA SER A 35 50.52 21.88 -3.11
C SER A 35 50.83 21.23 -4.47
N THR A 36 50.17 21.62 -5.58
CA THR A 36 50.32 22.88 -6.33
C THR A 36 49.21 23.06 -7.36
N ALA A 37 48.71 24.26 -7.45
CA ALA A 37 47.87 24.78 -8.54
C ALA A 37 48.70 25.09 -9.80
N LYS A 38 48.05 25.05 -10.98
CA LYS A 38 48.32 26.02 -12.06
C LYS A 38 47.16 26.09 -13.05
N GLU A 39 46.75 27.32 -13.27
CA GLU A 39 45.80 27.81 -14.27
C GLU A 39 46.37 27.84 -15.69
N ALA A 40 45.42 28.16 -16.61
CA ALA A 40 45.51 28.75 -17.94
C ALA A 40 45.48 27.74 -19.11
N GLY A 41 44.64 27.89 -20.09
CA GLY A 41 44.23 28.99 -20.88
C GLY A 41 43.48 28.51 -22.13
N THR A 42 42.60 29.34 -22.54
CA THR A 42 41.78 29.44 -23.75
C THR A 42 42.49 29.13 -25.05
N GLN A 43 41.83 28.44 -26.00
CA GLN A 43 41.73 28.94 -27.39
C GLN A 43 40.75 28.10 -28.25
N ALA A 44 39.86 28.81 -28.90
CA ALA A 44 39.01 28.37 -29.99
C ALA A 44 39.77 28.27 -31.30
N SER A 45 39.42 27.31 -32.14
CA SER A 45 39.69 27.45 -33.59
C SER A 45 38.67 26.66 -34.40
N SER A 46 38.01 27.39 -35.27
CA SER A 46 37.12 27.00 -36.35
C SER A 46 37.86 26.49 -37.58
N ALA A 47 37.33 25.51 -38.30
CA ALA A 47 37.38 25.42 -39.78
C ALA A 47 36.76 24.07 -40.24
N LYS A 48 35.80 24.16 -41.01
CA LYS A 48 35.56 24.22 -42.46
C LYS A 48 35.04 22.88 -43.04
N ALA A 49 33.86 23.00 -43.61
CA ALA A 49 33.20 22.04 -44.46
C ALA A 49 33.99 21.67 -45.71
N SER A 50 33.89 20.44 -46.18
CA SER A 50 34.03 20.11 -47.57
C SER A 50 33.06 19.00 -48.00
N SER A 51 32.28 19.33 -49.00
CA SER A 51 31.37 18.49 -49.75
C SER A 51 32.11 17.56 -50.70
N ALA A 52 31.68 16.32 -50.80
CA ALA A 52 31.97 15.50 -52.00
C ALA A 52 30.80 14.57 -52.34
N LYS A 53 30.56 14.53 -53.60
CA LYS A 53 29.46 14.09 -54.44
C LYS A 53 29.18 12.57 -54.44
N ALA A 54 27.93 12.30 -54.74
CA ALA A 54 27.31 11.01 -55.00
C ALA A 54 28.01 10.15 -56.07
N SER A 55 27.94 8.81 -55.88
CA SER A 55 27.80 7.89 -57.02
C SER A 55 26.86 6.75 -56.62
N SER A 56 25.87 6.54 -57.44
CA SER A 56 24.88 5.51 -57.41
C SER A 56 25.49 4.14 -57.79
N ALA A 57 25.24 3.12 -57.01
CA ALA A 57 25.29 1.74 -57.50
C ALA A 57 24.11 0.94 -56.94
N LYS A 58 23.37 0.37 -57.88
CA LYS A 58 22.23 -0.51 -57.75
C LYS A 58 22.74 -1.91 -57.45
N SER A 59 22.28 -2.58 -56.39
CA SER A 59 22.32 -4.04 -56.37
C SER A 59 21.48 -4.64 -55.21
N GLN A 60 20.56 -5.45 -55.58
CA GLN A 60 20.07 -6.70 -55.02
C GLN A 60 19.55 -6.76 -53.57
N SER A 61 18.27 -7.11 -53.53
CA SER A 61 17.52 -7.62 -52.40
C SER A 61 18.20 -8.85 -51.79
N THR A 62 18.54 -8.71 -50.52
CA THR A 62 18.71 -9.85 -49.61
C THR A 62 17.82 -9.61 -48.42
N SER A 63 17.10 -10.66 -48.05
CA SER A 63 16.17 -10.76 -46.95
C SER A 63 16.64 -10.03 -45.69
N ASN A 64 15.90 -8.99 -45.31
CA ASN A 64 16.05 -8.31 -44.03
C ASN A 64 15.63 -9.26 -42.91
N THR A 65 16.60 -9.81 -42.21
CA THR A 65 16.44 -10.12 -40.80
C THR A 65 16.37 -8.75 -40.10
N SER A 66 15.20 -8.35 -39.68
CA SER A 66 14.99 -7.13 -38.93
C SER A 66 15.62 -7.27 -37.54
N ASN A 67 16.89 -6.84 -37.44
CA ASN A 67 17.41 -6.39 -36.16
C ASN A 67 16.72 -5.06 -35.84
N SER A 68 15.58 -5.11 -35.19
CA SER A 68 15.01 -3.94 -34.55
C SER A 68 15.83 -3.67 -33.27
N ASN A 69 16.77 -2.73 -33.33
CA ASN A 69 17.23 -2.02 -32.14
C ASN A 69 16.06 -1.18 -31.62
N SER A 70 15.03 -1.79 -31.09
CA SER A 70 14.01 -1.10 -30.30
C SER A 70 14.64 -0.80 -28.95
N GLU A 71 14.51 0.44 -28.48
CA GLU A 71 14.91 0.79 -27.10
C GLU A 71 14.24 -0.17 -26.10
N PRO A 72 14.93 -0.54 -25.02
CA PRO A 72 14.35 -1.40 -24.00
C PRO A 72 13.07 -0.79 -23.43
N LEU A 73 12.07 -1.64 -23.15
CA LEU A 73 10.85 -1.24 -22.42
C LEU A 73 11.23 -0.89 -20.98
N ASN A 74 10.95 0.33 -20.55
CA ASN A 74 11.23 0.79 -19.20
C ASN A 74 10.03 0.49 -18.29
N VAL A 75 10.29 -0.24 -17.19
CA VAL A 75 9.28 -0.63 -16.21
C VAL A 75 9.69 -0.13 -14.83
N MET A 76 8.87 0.68 -14.18
CA MET A 76 9.12 1.23 -12.85
C MET A 76 8.19 0.59 -11.81
N VAL A 77 8.77 -0.16 -10.90
CA VAL A 77 8.04 -0.97 -9.90
C VAL A 77 8.79 -1.04 -8.57
N PRO A 78 8.10 -1.36 -7.46
CA PRO A 78 8.74 -1.63 -6.18
C PRO A 78 9.45 -2.99 -6.18
N GLU A 79 10.26 -3.23 -5.15
CA GLU A 79 11.10 -4.44 -5.03
C GLU A 79 10.30 -5.75 -5.11
N TRP A 80 9.12 -5.79 -4.51
CA TRP A 80 8.26 -6.99 -4.48
C TRP A 80 7.53 -7.30 -5.80
N ALA A 81 7.63 -6.40 -6.78
CA ALA A 81 7.09 -6.58 -8.11
C ALA A 81 8.17 -6.88 -9.16
N VAL A 82 9.42 -7.10 -8.74
CA VAL A 82 10.52 -7.37 -9.67
C VAL A 82 10.58 -8.88 -9.94
N PRO A 83 10.27 -9.36 -11.18
CA PRO A 83 10.43 -10.75 -11.54
C PRO A 83 11.92 -11.13 -11.59
N SER A 84 12.22 -12.42 -11.44
CA SER A 84 13.59 -12.91 -11.62
C SER A 84 14.11 -12.67 -13.04
N ASP A 85 15.43 -12.61 -13.20
CA ASP A 85 16.08 -12.47 -14.50
C ASP A 85 15.69 -13.61 -15.46
N SER A 86 15.40 -14.81 -14.93
CA SER A 86 14.95 -15.95 -15.72
C SER A 86 13.58 -15.73 -16.34
N LEU A 87 12.63 -15.12 -15.60
CA LEU A 87 11.31 -14.79 -16.10
C LEU A 87 11.37 -13.65 -17.13
N LEU A 88 12.17 -12.61 -16.86
CA LEU A 88 12.39 -11.53 -17.81
C LEU A 88 13.02 -12.03 -19.12
N LYS A 89 13.93 -13.02 -19.01
CA LYS A 89 14.50 -13.68 -20.19
C LYS A 89 13.44 -14.46 -20.98
N GLU A 90 12.54 -15.21 -20.32
CA GLU A 90 11.42 -15.89 -21.00
C GLU A 90 10.55 -14.89 -21.80
N PHE A 91 10.25 -13.72 -21.22
CA PHE A 91 9.51 -12.67 -21.91
C PHE A 91 10.27 -12.18 -23.15
N THR A 92 11.56 -11.85 -22.98
CA THR A 92 12.41 -11.36 -24.08
C THR A 92 12.54 -12.40 -25.19
N ASP A 93 12.78 -13.67 -24.85
CA ASP A 93 12.91 -14.77 -25.84
C ASP A 93 11.61 -14.97 -26.63
N SER A 94 10.45 -14.78 -26.00
CA SER A 94 9.14 -15.00 -26.65
C SER A 94 8.63 -13.82 -27.47
N THR A 95 9.03 -12.59 -27.11
CA THR A 95 8.49 -11.36 -27.71
C THR A 95 9.51 -10.57 -28.52
N GLY A 96 10.80 -10.79 -28.31
CA GLY A 96 11.90 -9.97 -28.82
C GLY A 96 12.05 -8.61 -28.12
N ILE A 97 11.24 -8.34 -27.06
CA ILE A 97 11.27 -7.10 -26.32
C ILE A 97 12.21 -7.22 -25.13
N THR A 98 13.26 -6.39 -25.08
CA THR A 98 14.10 -6.27 -23.90
C THR A 98 13.46 -5.37 -22.86
N VAL A 99 13.61 -5.71 -21.57
CA VAL A 99 13.00 -4.97 -20.46
C VAL A 99 14.10 -4.39 -19.56
N ASN A 100 13.95 -3.15 -19.21
CA ASN A 100 14.77 -2.45 -18.21
C ASN A 100 13.91 -2.20 -16.96
N ILE A 101 14.17 -2.94 -15.88
CA ILE A 101 13.46 -2.76 -14.61
C ILE A 101 14.11 -1.63 -13.80
N ASN A 102 13.36 -0.58 -13.56
CA ASN A 102 13.71 0.50 -12.64
C ASN A 102 13.06 0.21 -11.28
N LYS A 103 13.81 -0.40 -10.37
CA LYS A 103 13.37 -0.66 -9.00
C LYS A 103 13.38 0.64 -8.19
N VAL A 104 12.22 1.08 -7.71
CA VAL A 104 12.03 2.33 -6.97
C VAL A 104 11.32 2.03 -5.65
N ASP A 105 11.68 2.77 -4.60
CA ASP A 105 10.94 2.72 -3.35
C ASP A 105 9.48 3.14 -3.60
N TRP A 106 8.53 2.36 -3.06
CA TRP A 106 7.10 2.57 -3.28
C TRP A 106 6.66 3.99 -2.93
N ASP A 107 7.14 4.54 -1.81
CA ASP A 107 6.80 5.90 -1.37
C ASP A 107 7.23 6.99 -2.37
N ALA A 108 8.17 6.68 -3.28
CA ALA A 108 8.68 7.63 -4.28
C ALA A 108 8.05 7.46 -5.68
N ILE A 109 7.33 6.35 -5.94
CA ILE A 109 6.84 6.05 -7.29
C ILE A 109 5.78 7.06 -7.73
N ARG A 110 4.78 7.33 -6.87
CA ARG A 110 3.70 8.28 -7.15
C ARG A 110 4.24 9.65 -7.55
N ASP A 111 5.18 10.20 -6.77
CA ASP A 111 5.76 11.51 -7.04
C ASP A 111 6.55 11.54 -8.35
N LYS A 112 7.28 10.46 -8.67
CA LYS A 112 8.00 10.36 -9.95
C LYS A 112 7.05 10.37 -11.15
N ILE A 113 5.90 9.66 -11.03
CA ILE A 113 4.89 9.64 -12.08
C ILE A 113 4.28 11.04 -12.25
N SER A 114 3.84 11.67 -11.15
CA SER A 114 3.19 12.97 -11.19
C SER A 114 4.09 14.08 -11.73
N ILE A 115 5.36 14.10 -11.34
CA ILE A 115 6.34 15.07 -11.82
C ILE A 115 6.57 14.91 -13.32
N ALA A 116 6.82 13.68 -13.81
CA ALA A 116 7.07 13.43 -15.23
C ALA A 116 5.83 13.76 -16.06
N ALA A 117 4.64 13.27 -15.65
CA ALA A 117 3.39 13.48 -16.35
C ALA A 117 2.99 14.96 -16.42
N SER A 118 3.22 15.73 -15.34
CA SER A 118 3.01 17.19 -15.33
C SER A 118 3.92 17.92 -16.33
N GLY A 119 5.09 17.35 -16.63
CA GLY A 119 6.00 17.82 -17.70
C GLY A 119 5.64 17.32 -19.10
N GLY A 120 4.62 16.47 -19.26
CA GLY A 120 4.25 15.83 -20.53
C GLY A 120 5.21 14.70 -20.93
N GLU A 121 5.91 14.10 -19.97
CA GLU A 121 6.88 13.03 -20.17
C GLU A 121 6.48 11.74 -19.48
N ALA A 122 6.96 10.61 -19.96
CA ALA A 122 6.81 9.33 -19.31
C ALA A 122 7.90 9.12 -18.25
N SER A 123 7.53 8.79 -17.01
CA SER A 123 8.49 8.36 -15.99
C SER A 123 9.09 6.98 -16.29
N ALA A 124 8.31 6.13 -16.92
CA ALA A 124 8.62 4.83 -17.53
C ALA A 124 7.50 4.49 -18.51
N ASP A 125 7.64 3.42 -19.29
CA ASP A 125 6.57 2.93 -20.18
C ASP A 125 5.46 2.24 -19.40
N VAL A 126 5.87 1.35 -18.47
CA VAL A 126 5.00 0.66 -17.52
C VAL A 126 5.35 1.12 -16.10
N VAL A 127 4.32 1.37 -15.31
CA VAL A 127 4.49 1.84 -13.93
C VAL A 127 3.60 1.03 -12.97
N GLU A 128 4.06 0.94 -11.74
CA GLU A 128 3.23 0.57 -10.60
C GLU A 128 2.06 1.53 -10.47
N VAL A 129 0.88 0.98 -10.20
CA VAL A 129 -0.33 1.74 -9.85
C VAL A 129 -0.92 1.12 -8.59
N ASP A 130 -0.81 1.83 -7.49
CA ASP A 130 -1.50 1.46 -6.26
C ASP A 130 -3.00 1.77 -6.37
N TRP A 131 -3.82 0.97 -5.72
CA TRP A 131 -5.27 1.13 -5.70
C TRP A 131 -5.70 2.54 -5.28
N SER A 132 -4.94 3.19 -4.39
CA SER A 132 -5.24 4.51 -3.83
C SER A 132 -4.92 5.67 -4.78
N TRP A 133 -4.15 5.44 -5.85
CA TRP A 133 -3.74 6.49 -6.80
C TRP A 133 -4.68 6.59 -8.02
N VAL A 134 -5.56 5.61 -8.21
CA VAL A 134 -6.40 5.49 -9.41
C VAL A 134 -7.26 6.71 -9.66
N GLY A 135 -7.87 7.27 -8.61
CA GLY A 135 -8.70 8.47 -8.71
C GLY A 135 -7.90 9.67 -9.23
N GLU A 136 -6.74 9.93 -8.61
CA GLU A 136 -5.85 11.03 -9.01
C GLU A 136 -5.31 10.83 -10.43
N PHE A 137 -4.73 9.66 -10.71
CA PHE A 137 -4.11 9.39 -12.03
C PHE A 137 -5.12 9.39 -13.16
N GLY A 138 -6.32 8.89 -12.89
CA GLY A 138 -7.43 8.89 -13.87
C GLY A 138 -7.97 10.30 -14.15
N ALA A 139 -8.17 11.10 -13.11
CA ALA A 139 -8.64 12.48 -13.24
C ALA A 139 -7.62 13.38 -13.98
N ALA A 140 -6.32 13.14 -13.74
CA ALA A 140 -5.23 13.87 -14.39
C ALA A 140 -4.87 13.33 -15.79
N ASP A 141 -5.50 12.25 -16.27
CA ASP A 141 -5.23 11.58 -17.56
C ASP A 141 -3.74 11.16 -17.72
N TRP A 142 -3.15 10.61 -16.65
CA TRP A 142 -1.74 10.19 -16.64
C TRP A 142 -1.50 8.77 -17.13
N LEU A 143 -2.57 7.96 -17.21
CA LEU A 143 -2.51 6.58 -17.66
C LEU A 143 -3.27 6.39 -18.98
N GLU A 144 -2.79 5.44 -19.79
CA GLU A 144 -3.48 4.99 -21.00
C GLU A 144 -4.57 3.97 -20.65
N PRO A 145 -5.82 4.16 -21.05
CA PRO A 145 -6.87 3.16 -20.85
C PRO A 145 -6.54 1.82 -21.53
N LEU A 146 -6.85 0.73 -20.83
CA LEU A 146 -6.61 -0.63 -21.29
C LEU A 146 -7.91 -1.30 -21.72
N GLU A 147 -7.92 -1.90 -22.91
CA GLU A 147 -9.02 -2.76 -23.34
C GLU A 147 -8.98 -4.10 -22.58
N VAL A 148 -10.10 -4.46 -21.96
CA VAL A 148 -10.23 -5.67 -21.13
C VAL A 148 -11.57 -6.34 -21.41
N ASP A 149 -11.55 -7.63 -21.73
CA ASP A 149 -12.77 -8.40 -21.96
C ASP A 149 -13.49 -8.79 -20.67
N ASP A 150 -14.75 -9.18 -20.79
CA ASP A 150 -15.59 -9.53 -19.64
C ASP A 150 -15.14 -10.84 -18.96
N ALA A 151 -14.50 -11.75 -19.70
CA ALA A 151 -13.99 -13.00 -19.14
C ALA A 151 -12.81 -12.71 -18.17
N LEU A 152 -11.92 -11.79 -18.58
CA LEU A 152 -10.84 -11.35 -17.71
C LEU A 152 -11.35 -10.58 -16.49
N LYS A 153 -12.34 -9.71 -16.65
CA LYS A 153 -12.99 -8.99 -15.53
C LYS A 153 -13.62 -9.95 -14.52
N ALA A 154 -14.26 -11.02 -15.02
CA ALA A 154 -14.86 -12.05 -14.16
C ALA A 154 -13.81 -12.86 -13.39
N ASP A 155 -12.65 -13.17 -14.00
CA ASP A 155 -11.55 -13.91 -13.37
C ASP A 155 -10.69 -13.01 -12.45
N MET A 156 -10.68 -11.70 -12.70
CA MET A 156 -9.92 -10.70 -11.94
C MET A 156 -10.83 -9.57 -11.44
N PRO A 157 -11.71 -9.80 -10.45
CA PRO A 157 -12.69 -8.81 -10.00
C PRO A 157 -12.07 -7.51 -9.47
N THR A 158 -10.82 -7.55 -9.01
CA THR A 158 -10.06 -6.37 -8.57
C THR A 158 -9.70 -5.40 -9.70
N ILE A 159 -9.95 -5.73 -10.99
CA ILE A 159 -9.89 -4.78 -12.10
C ILE A 159 -10.83 -3.59 -11.84
N SER A 160 -11.95 -3.81 -11.19
CA SER A 160 -12.91 -2.74 -10.84
C SER A 160 -12.28 -1.65 -9.97
N THR A 161 -11.31 -2.00 -9.12
CA THR A 161 -10.56 -1.03 -8.29
C THR A 161 -9.69 -0.10 -9.14
N PHE A 162 -9.22 -0.57 -10.29
CA PHE A 162 -8.37 0.19 -11.23
C PHE A 162 -9.15 0.78 -12.40
N SER A 163 -10.45 1.01 -12.21
CA SER A 163 -11.33 1.59 -13.23
C SER A 163 -11.84 2.96 -12.78
N LEU A 164 -11.90 3.90 -13.72
CA LEU A 164 -12.55 5.18 -13.54
C LEU A 164 -13.67 5.31 -14.60
N GLY A 165 -14.93 5.22 -14.16
CA GLY A 165 -16.04 5.00 -15.07
C GLY A 165 -15.86 3.71 -15.86
N ASP A 166 -16.01 3.78 -17.18
CA ASP A 166 -15.85 2.63 -18.07
C ASP A 166 -14.39 2.33 -18.47
N LYS A 167 -13.44 3.18 -18.05
CA LYS A 167 -12.03 3.05 -18.42
C LYS A 167 -11.28 2.22 -17.39
N VAL A 168 -10.68 1.11 -17.80
CA VAL A 168 -9.69 0.37 -17.01
C VAL A 168 -8.34 1.04 -17.22
N LEU A 169 -7.70 1.47 -16.13
CA LEU A 169 -6.44 2.24 -16.15
C LEU A 169 -5.20 1.39 -15.86
N ALA A 170 -5.37 0.26 -15.17
CA ALA A 170 -4.28 -0.66 -14.85
C ALA A 170 -4.81 -2.09 -14.68
N LEU A 171 -3.95 -3.10 -14.87
CA LEU A 171 -4.27 -4.50 -14.60
C LEU A 171 -3.60 -4.97 -13.29
N PRO A 172 -4.38 -5.51 -12.33
CA PRO A 172 -3.86 -5.95 -11.06
C PRO A 172 -2.95 -7.18 -11.21
N TYR A 173 -1.82 -7.16 -10.50
CA TYR A 173 -0.87 -8.27 -10.48
C TYR A 173 -0.73 -8.92 -9.10
N SER A 174 -1.01 -8.19 -8.04
CA SER A 174 -0.95 -8.69 -6.67
C SER A 174 -2.28 -8.41 -5.97
N ASN A 175 -2.88 -9.46 -5.42
CA ASN A 175 -4.13 -9.36 -4.69
C ASN A 175 -3.83 -9.25 -3.20
N ASP A 176 -4.40 -8.24 -2.56
CA ASP A 176 -4.23 -8.01 -1.13
C ASP A 176 -5.57 -7.59 -0.50
N TYR A 177 -6.47 -8.54 -0.34
CA TYR A 177 -7.73 -8.31 0.38
C TYR A 177 -7.56 -8.59 1.87
N ARG A 178 -8.44 -8.06 2.67
CA ARG A 178 -8.40 -8.20 4.12
C ARG A 178 -9.03 -9.51 4.56
N ILE A 179 -8.34 -10.19 5.47
CA ILE A 179 -8.74 -11.45 6.08
C ILE A 179 -8.35 -11.43 7.56
N ALA A 180 -8.88 -12.33 8.35
CA ALA A 180 -8.49 -12.48 9.74
C ALA A 180 -7.62 -13.72 9.96
N TYR A 181 -6.74 -13.65 10.94
CA TYR A 181 -5.85 -14.72 11.38
C TYR A 181 -5.98 -14.92 12.89
N TYR A 182 -5.87 -16.17 13.34
CA TYR A 182 -5.75 -16.44 14.77
C TYR A 182 -4.74 -17.55 15.05
N ASN A 183 -4.09 -17.48 16.21
CA ASN A 183 -3.21 -18.55 16.69
C ASN A 183 -4.04 -19.61 17.39
N THR A 184 -4.18 -20.77 16.77
CA THR A 184 -5.00 -21.88 17.24
C THR A 184 -4.55 -22.41 18.61
N LYS A 185 -3.25 -22.38 18.88
CA LYS A 185 -2.68 -22.83 20.16
C LYS A 185 -2.98 -21.89 21.32
N HIS A 186 -3.00 -20.58 21.05
CA HIS A 186 -3.39 -19.60 22.07
C HIS A 186 -4.86 -19.74 22.43
N PHE A 187 -5.73 -19.91 21.40
CA PHE A 187 -7.16 -20.14 21.60
C PHE A 187 -7.44 -21.44 22.35
N GLU A 188 -6.78 -22.55 21.97
CA GLU A 188 -6.88 -23.84 22.66
C GLU A 188 -6.49 -23.73 24.15
N LYS A 189 -5.33 -23.09 24.44
CA LYS A 189 -4.86 -22.87 25.82
C LYS A 189 -5.81 -21.99 26.64
N ALA A 190 -6.51 -21.06 26.01
CA ALA A 190 -7.53 -20.24 26.65
C ALA A 190 -8.89 -20.96 26.82
N GLY A 191 -9.03 -22.18 26.29
CA GLY A 191 -10.27 -22.96 26.33
C GLY A 191 -11.32 -22.50 25.32
N ILE A 192 -10.92 -21.69 24.31
CA ILE A 192 -11.79 -21.19 23.24
C ILE A 192 -11.92 -22.29 22.18
N LYS A 193 -13.16 -22.69 21.88
CA LYS A 193 -13.45 -23.89 21.05
C LYS A 193 -13.72 -23.59 19.58
N SER A 194 -13.95 -22.35 19.23
CA SER A 194 -14.32 -21.93 17.87
C SER A 194 -13.64 -20.63 17.50
N ALA A 195 -13.38 -20.47 16.21
CA ALA A 195 -12.92 -19.18 15.67
C ALA A 195 -14.03 -18.11 15.80
N PRO A 196 -13.67 -16.86 16.11
CA PRO A 196 -14.63 -15.77 16.24
C PRO A 196 -15.20 -15.39 14.86
N LYS A 197 -16.50 -15.02 14.85
CA LYS A 197 -17.23 -14.55 13.67
C LYS A 197 -17.63 -13.08 13.78
N THR A 198 -17.60 -12.55 14.99
CA THR A 198 -17.96 -11.14 15.25
C THR A 198 -16.84 -10.43 15.98
N TYR A 199 -16.79 -9.09 15.84
CA TYR A 199 -15.82 -8.28 16.59
C TYR A 199 -16.05 -8.35 18.10
N ASP A 200 -17.28 -8.60 18.57
CA ASP A 200 -17.56 -8.86 19.99
C ASP A 200 -16.96 -10.19 20.47
N GLU A 201 -17.04 -11.24 19.65
CA GLU A 201 -16.37 -12.51 19.93
C GLU A 201 -14.85 -12.32 19.94
N VAL A 202 -14.28 -11.64 18.95
CA VAL A 202 -12.83 -11.30 18.90
C VAL A 202 -12.42 -10.61 20.20
N TYR A 203 -13.15 -9.57 20.61
CA TYR A 203 -12.83 -8.85 21.86
C TYR A 203 -12.87 -9.78 23.08
N ASN A 204 -13.89 -10.62 23.21
CA ASN A 204 -14.01 -11.53 24.33
C ASN A 204 -12.90 -12.59 24.34
N ASP A 205 -12.53 -13.11 23.18
CA ASP A 205 -11.49 -14.12 23.02
C ASP A 205 -10.11 -13.56 23.37
N VAL A 206 -9.72 -12.39 22.83
CA VAL A 206 -8.43 -11.77 23.15
C VAL A 206 -8.35 -11.36 24.62
N LYS A 207 -9.44 -10.94 25.21
CA LYS A 207 -9.54 -10.66 26.66
C LYS A 207 -9.35 -11.92 27.50
N ALA A 208 -9.94 -13.05 27.09
CA ALA A 208 -9.77 -14.34 27.76
C ALA A 208 -8.32 -14.84 27.65
N ILE A 209 -7.67 -14.69 26.50
CA ILE A 209 -6.27 -15.03 26.26
C ILE A 209 -5.34 -14.23 27.17
N LYS A 210 -5.53 -12.90 27.26
CA LYS A 210 -4.79 -12.05 28.19
C LYS A 210 -5.01 -12.47 29.65
N LYS A 211 -6.25 -12.66 30.05
CA LYS A 211 -6.60 -13.09 31.42
C LYS A 211 -5.97 -14.43 31.80
N ALA A 212 -5.82 -15.34 30.84
CA ALA A 212 -5.14 -16.62 31.02
C ALA A 212 -3.60 -16.50 31.08
N GLY A 213 -3.05 -15.32 30.90
CA GLY A 213 -1.60 -15.08 30.89
C GLY A 213 -0.86 -15.69 29.70
N ILE A 214 -1.55 -15.96 28.60
CA ILE A 214 -0.98 -16.60 27.40
C ILE A 214 -0.22 -15.58 26.56
N VAL A 215 -0.85 -14.43 26.31
CA VAL A 215 -0.27 -13.28 25.60
C VAL A 215 -0.71 -12.00 26.31
N GLU A 216 0.23 -11.09 26.53
CA GLU A 216 -0.03 -9.84 27.23
C GLU A 216 -0.87 -8.87 26.39
N HIS A 217 -0.50 -8.70 25.10
CA HIS A 217 -1.21 -7.82 24.15
C HIS A 217 -1.64 -8.63 22.93
N PRO A 218 -2.77 -9.35 23.00
CA PRO A 218 -3.12 -10.38 22.00
C PRO A 218 -3.61 -9.84 20.66
N TYR A 219 -3.93 -8.53 20.54
CA TYR A 219 -4.45 -7.92 19.32
C TYR A 219 -3.48 -6.84 18.81
N PRO A 220 -2.65 -7.10 17.78
CA PRO A 220 -1.84 -6.06 17.16
C PRO A 220 -2.73 -5.13 16.36
N LEU A 221 -2.58 -3.83 16.56
CA LEU A 221 -3.40 -2.81 15.90
C LEU A 221 -2.50 -1.65 15.46
N VAL A 222 -2.48 -1.38 14.17
CA VAL A 222 -1.70 -0.24 13.64
C VAL A 222 -2.35 1.06 14.07
N LEU A 223 -1.68 1.79 14.94
CA LEU A 223 -2.14 3.04 15.55
C LEU A 223 -1.20 4.22 15.28
N THR A 224 -0.06 3.97 14.64
CA THR A 224 0.88 5.01 14.17
C THR A 224 0.20 5.86 13.10
N ALA A 225 0.55 7.15 13.02
CA ALA A 225 0.04 8.06 11.99
C ALA A 225 0.63 7.71 10.62
N GLU A 226 0.11 6.66 9.99
CA GLU A 226 0.48 6.14 8.68
C GLU A 226 -0.73 5.54 7.95
N GLU A 227 -0.59 5.30 6.65
CA GLU A 227 -1.64 4.78 5.76
C GLU A 227 -2.34 3.52 6.30
N LYS A 228 -1.58 2.58 6.91
CA LYS A 228 -2.17 1.35 7.46
C LYS A 228 -3.12 1.58 8.64
N ALA A 229 -2.99 2.69 9.37
CA ALA A 229 -3.97 3.06 10.40
C ALA A 229 -5.27 3.59 9.79
N SER A 230 -5.17 4.33 8.68
CA SER A 230 -6.34 4.79 7.91
C SER A 230 -7.08 3.62 7.29
N THR A 231 -6.41 2.81 6.48
CA THR A 231 -7.03 1.62 5.86
C THR A 231 -7.56 0.66 6.92
N GLY A 232 -6.86 0.52 8.07
CA GLY A 232 -7.29 -0.27 9.21
C GLY A 232 -8.66 0.14 9.74
N LEU A 233 -8.89 1.45 9.93
CA LEU A 233 -10.19 1.97 10.35
C LEU A 233 -11.26 1.74 9.28
N ILE A 234 -10.91 2.03 8.01
CA ILE A 234 -11.84 1.88 6.87
C ILE A 234 -12.34 0.43 6.77
N TRP A 235 -11.42 -0.57 6.72
CA TRP A 235 -11.89 -1.95 6.59
C TRP A 235 -12.60 -2.47 7.84
N THR A 236 -12.23 -1.99 9.05
CA THR A 236 -12.92 -2.39 10.28
C THR A 236 -14.35 -1.87 10.29
N ALA A 237 -14.57 -0.59 9.94
CA ALA A 237 -15.90 -0.02 9.81
C ALA A 237 -16.72 -0.73 8.72
N TYR A 238 -16.10 -1.02 7.57
CA TYR A 238 -16.73 -1.68 6.44
C TYR A 238 -17.15 -3.12 6.75
N THR A 239 -16.26 -3.91 7.34
CA THR A 239 -16.58 -5.31 7.71
C THR A 239 -17.58 -5.41 8.84
N MET A 240 -17.64 -4.42 9.77
CA MET A 240 -18.68 -4.35 10.80
C MET A 240 -20.06 -4.04 10.23
N ASN A 241 -20.17 -3.06 9.32
CA ASN A 241 -21.45 -2.43 9.01
C ASN A 241 -21.81 -2.42 7.51
N ASP A 242 -21.02 -3.02 6.64
CA ASP A 242 -21.15 -3.05 5.17
C ASP A 242 -21.12 -1.64 4.51
N ILE A 243 -20.82 -0.60 5.27
CA ILE A 243 -20.73 0.78 4.83
C ILE A 243 -19.69 1.54 5.65
N VAL A 244 -18.95 2.44 5.03
CA VAL A 244 -18.05 3.37 5.70
C VAL A 244 -18.18 4.78 5.12
N PHE A 245 -18.48 4.90 3.82
CA PHE A 245 -18.78 6.16 3.16
C PHE A 245 -20.23 6.15 2.67
N ASN A 246 -20.90 7.30 2.79
CA ASN A 246 -22.21 7.54 2.22
C ASN A 246 -22.07 7.81 0.69
N GLU A 247 -23.18 7.80 -0.04
CA GLU A 247 -23.17 8.03 -1.50
C GLU A 247 -22.57 9.38 -1.92
N ASP A 248 -22.58 10.37 -1.05
CA ASP A 248 -21.98 11.68 -1.28
C ASP A 248 -20.48 11.75 -0.90
N GLY A 249 -19.88 10.62 -0.52
CA GLY A 249 -18.47 10.51 -0.12
C GLY A 249 -18.19 10.89 1.33
N THR A 250 -19.18 11.39 2.10
CA THR A 250 -19.03 11.68 3.52
C THR A 250 -18.90 10.40 4.34
N LEU A 251 -18.30 10.48 5.53
CA LEU A 251 -18.23 9.35 6.44
C LEU A 251 -19.62 8.95 6.96
N ASN A 252 -19.89 7.63 7.02
CA ASN A 252 -21.04 7.12 7.77
C ASN A 252 -20.72 7.15 9.26
N GLU A 253 -21.33 8.09 9.97
CA GLU A 253 -21.05 8.35 11.39
C GLU A 253 -21.18 7.10 12.27
N ALA A 254 -22.27 6.37 12.14
CA ALA A 254 -22.54 5.19 12.97
C ALA A 254 -21.47 4.11 12.76
N SER A 255 -21.11 3.84 11.51
CA SER A 255 -20.16 2.81 11.14
C SER A 255 -18.75 3.14 11.61
N VAL A 256 -18.29 4.36 11.37
CA VAL A 256 -16.94 4.81 11.75
C VAL A 256 -16.82 4.89 13.29
N LYS A 257 -17.85 5.37 13.98
CA LYS A 257 -17.86 5.40 15.45
C LYS A 257 -17.87 4.01 16.06
N ASP A 258 -18.56 3.03 15.49
CA ASP A 258 -18.50 1.63 15.93
C ASP A 258 -17.04 1.12 15.90
N ALA A 259 -16.31 1.34 14.81
CA ALA A 259 -14.92 0.93 14.68
C ALA A 259 -13.98 1.68 15.64
N LEU A 260 -14.12 3.00 15.78
CA LEU A 260 -13.35 3.80 16.75
C LEU A 260 -13.61 3.36 18.19
N ASN A 261 -14.84 3.06 18.55
CA ASN A 261 -15.21 2.57 19.88
C ASN A 261 -14.63 1.17 20.15
N PHE A 262 -14.60 0.30 19.13
CA PHE A 262 -13.94 -1.00 19.23
C PHE A 262 -12.43 -0.82 19.49
N TYR A 263 -11.74 0.02 18.75
CA TYR A 263 -10.32 0.33 18.96
C TYR A 263 -10.05 0.91 20.35
N ASN A 264 -10.86 1.90 20.75
CA ASN A 264 -10.75 2.53 22.06
C ASN A 264 -10.97 1.53 23.23
N LYS A 265 -11.87 0.58 23.05
CA LYS A 265 -12.12 -0.50 24.02
C LYS A 265 -10.91 -1.43 24.14
N LEU A 266 -10.31 -1.83 23.03
CA LEU A 266 -9.09 -2.66 23.02
C LEU A 266 -7.92 -1.92 23.71
N ILE A 267 -7.73 -0.64 23.40
CA ILE A 267 -6.66 0.21 23.99
C ILE A 267 -6.86 0.38 25.50
N LYS A 268 -8.07 0.72 25.94
CA LYS A 268 -8.37 0.96 27.36
C LYS A 268 -8.23 -0.29 28.24
N GLU A 269 -8.47 -1.46 27.67
CA GLU A 269 -8.32 -2.73 28.39
C GLU A 269 -6.91 -3.35 28.18
N ASP A 270 -5.99 -2.57 27.60
CA ASP A 270 -4.60 -2.96 27.41
C ASP A 270 -4.45 -4.29 26.64
N LEU A 271 -5.32 -4.48 25.61
CA LEU A 271 -5.33 -5.64 24.72
C LEU A 271 -4.44 -5.42 23.50
N VAL A 272 -4.00 -4.18 23.28
CA VAL A 272 -3.09 -3.70 22.23
C VAL A 272 -1.81 -3.23 22.86
N ASP A 273 -0.66 -3.60 22.30
CA ASP A 273 0.65 -3.16 22.81
C ASP A 273 0.75 -1.62 22.75
N PRO A 274 1.09 -0.95 23.85
CA PRO A 274 1.28 0.51 23.85
C PRO A 274 2.28 1.02 22.80
N ALA A 275 3.25 0.19 22.40
CA ALA A 275 4.22 0.52 21.35
C ALA A 275 3.58 0.64 19.96
N ASP A 276 2.43 0.01 19.71
CA ASP A 276 1.73 0.07 18.41
C ASP A 276 1.27 1.49 18.03
N LYS A 277 1.25 2.43 19.00
CA LYS A 277 0.96 3.84 18.78
C LYS A 277 2.06 4.60 18.03
N THR A 278 3.29 4.04 18.02
CA THR A 278 4.49 4.66 17.43
C THR A 278 5.33 3.68 16.60
N THR A 279 4.93 2.42 16.55
CA THR A 279 5.61 1.38 15.76
C THR A 279 4.99 1.31 14.37
N ASP A 280 5.81 1.18 13.33
CA ASP A 280 5.31 1.01 11.96
C ASP A 280 4.46 -0.28 11.81
N GLY A 281 3.52 -0.26 10.89
CA GLY A 281 2.54 -1.33 10.74
C GLY A 281 3.15 -2.67 10.33
N LYS A 282 4.30 -2.71 9.64
CA LYS A 282 4.98 -3.97 9.32
C LYS A 282 5.44 -4.68 10.58
N LYS A 283 6.03 -3.93 11.53
CA LYS A 283 6.45 -4.46 12.83
C LYS A 283 5.26 -4.83 13.71
N THR A 284 4.18 -4.03 13.66
CA THR A 284 2.95 -4.35 14.38
C THR A 284 2.38 -5.70 13.91
N TYR A 285 2.29 -5.94 12.59
CA TYR A 285 1.84 -7.23 12.07
C TYR A 285 2.78 -8.39 12.40
N ALA A 286 4.10 -8.14 12.48
CA ALA A 286 5.09 -9.16 12.80
C ALA A 286 4.88 -9.79 14.20
N ARG A 287 4.14 -9.15 15.11
CA ARG A 287 3.77 -9.73 16.41
C ARG A 287 3.03 -11.06 16.27
N LEU A 288 2.26 -11.25 15.18
CA LEU A 288 1.59 -12.51 14.91
C LEU A 288 2.60 -13.62 14.58
N THR A 289 3.57 -13.35 13.71
CA THR A 289 4.63 -14.32 13.34
C THR A 289 5.63 -14.54 14.46
N ASP A 290 5.79 -13.56 15.35
CA ASP A 290 6.61 -13.70 16.56
C ASP A 290 5.93 -14.51 17.68
N GLY A 291 4.63 -14.80 17.55
CA GLY A 291 3.84 -15.49 18.58
C GLY A 291 3.49 -14.61 19.77
N THR A 292 3.66 -13.28 19.67
CA THR A 292 3.32 -12.29 20.70
C THR A 292 1.96 -11.64 20.48
N ALA A 293 1.21 -12.11 19.46
CA ALA A 293 -0.18 -11.79 19.22
C ALA A 293 -1.00 -13.07 18.99
N SER A 294 -2.30 -13.00 19.17
CA SER A 294 -3.20 -14.15 19.07
C SER A 294 -4.23 -14.01 17.96
N PHE A 295 -4.54 -12.80 17.55
CA PHE A 295 -5.50 -12.48 16.51
C PHE A 295 -5.03 -11.27 15.70
N LEU A 296 -5.25 -11.28 14.39
CA LEU A 296 -4.92 -10.17 13.49
C LEU A 296 -5.97 -10.06 12.40
N THR A 297 -6.42 -8.85 12.09
CA THR A 297 -7.05 -8.52 10.80
C THR A 297 -6.02 -7.82 9.93
N GLY A 298 -5.79 -8.31 8.71
CA GLY A 298 -4.70 -7.77 7.90
C GLY A 298 -4.67 -8.31 6.47
N PRO A 299 -3.54 -8.11 5.79
CA PRO A 299 -3.38 -8.49 4.39
C PRO A 299 -3.37 -10.01 4.19
N THR A 300 -3.98 -10.48 3.12
CA THR A 300 -3.91 -11.90 2.72
C THR A 300 -2.51 -12.35 2.34
N SER A 301 -1.69 -11.45 1.81
CA SER A 301 -0.28 -11.70 1.51
C SER A 301 0.53 -12.13 2.74
N TYR A 302 0.03 -11.81 3.95
CA TYR A 302 0.72 -12.16 5.19
C TYR A 302 0.77 -13.67 5.48
N ILE A 303 -0.07 -14.49 4.79
CA ILE A 303 -0.07 -15.94 4.94
C ILE A 303 1.31 -16.55 4.62
N SER A 304 2.01 -16.02 3.62
CA SER A 304 3.35 -16.47 3.26
C SER A 304 4.37 -16.21 4.38
N ASN A 305 4.25 -15.11 5.11
CA ASN A 305 5.10 -14.83 6.27
C ASN A 305 4.81 -15.77 7.43
N VAL A 306 3.54 -16.05 7.70
CA VAL A 306 3.09 -16.96 8.76
C VAL A 306 3.59 -18.38 8.53
N GLN A 307 3.66 -18.83 7.27
CA GLN A 307 4.07 -20.18 6.89
C GLN A 307 5.60 -20.34 6.70
N ASN A 308 6.33 -19.25 6.63
CA ASN A 308 7.77 -19.29 6.38
C ASN A 308 8.56 -19.51 7.69
N PRO A 309 9.30 -20.64 7.85
CA PRO A 309 10.06 -20.90 9.06
C PRO A 309 11.22 -19.92 9.32
N GLU A 310 11.65 -19.17 8.30
CA GLU A 310 12.65 -18.13 8.45
C GLU A 310 12.06 -16.82 9.02
N LYS A 311 10.73 -16.63 8.86
CA LYS A 311 10.02 -15.41 9.23
C LYS A 311 9.06 -15.59 10.40
N SER A 312 8.68 -16.83 10.73
CA SER A 312 7.63 -17.13 11.71
C SER A 312 8.12 -18.13 12.76
N LYS A 313 7.85 -17.82 14.01
CA LYS A 313 8.07 -18.72 15.17
C LYS A 313 6.88 -19.62 15.46
N VAL A 314 5.76 -19.40 14.73
CA VAL A 314 4.45 -20.04 14.94
C VAL A 314 3.95 -20.76 13.68
N VAL A 315 4.86 -21.28 12.88
CA VAL A 315 4.53 -22.06 11.68
C VAL A 315 3.60 -23.23 12.05
N GLY A 316 2.48 -23.35 11.34
CA GLY A 316 1.47 -24.38 11.58
C GLY A 316 0.53 -24.12 12.77
N GLU A 317 0.74 -23.01 13.52
CA GLU A 317 -0.12 -22.64 14.65
C GLU A 317 -1.16 -21.56 14.30
N VAL A 318 -0.93 -20.81 13.22
CA VAL A 318 -1.82 -19.74 12.78
C VAL A 318 -2.61 -20.18 11.55
N THR A 319 -3.90 -19.92 11.56
CA THR A 319 -4.79 -20.17 10.42
C THR A 319 -5.58 -18.91 10.05
N SER A 320 -5.97 -18.82 8.78
CA SER A 320 -6.87 -17.76 8.30
C SER A 320 -8.33 -18.11 8.53
N ILE A 321 -9.13 -17.09 8.77
CA ILE A 321 -10.61 -17.17 8.88
C ILE A 321 -11.24 -15.98 8.15
N LEU A 322 -12.52 -16.08 7.84
CA LEU A 322 -13.28 -14.95 7.29
C LEU A 322 -13.20 -13.75 8.24
N MET A 323 -13.22 -12.54 7.68
CA MET A 323 -13.29 -11.31 8.46
C MET A 323 -14.49 -11.35 9.39
N PRO A 324 -14.32 -10.96 10.67
CA PRO A 324 -15.44 -10.81 11.57
C PRO A 324 -16.33 -9.64 11.11
N GLY A 325 -17.63 -9.78 11.35
CA GLY A 325 -18.59 -8.69 11.16
C GLY A 325 -19.26 -8.29 12.47
N LYS A 326 -20.40 -7.62 12.41
CA LYS A 326 -21.16 -7.20 13.59
C LYS A 326 -22.01 -8.33 14.20
N THR A 327 -22.66 -9.12 13.36
CA THR A 327 -23.61 -10.15 13.79
C THR A 327 -23.27 -11.57 13.30
N GLY A 328 -22.13 -11.72 12.65
CA GLY A 328 -21.61 -12.93 12.03
C GLY A 328 -20.37 -12.58 11.25
N ASN A 329 -19.91 -13.42 10.32
CA ASN A 329 -18.84 -13.06 9.41
C ASN A 329 -19.25 -11.83 8.57
N ALA A 330 -18.27 -11.00 8.22
CA ALA A 330 -18.47 -9.86 7.33
C ALA A 330 -19.08 -10.31 5.99
N LYS A 331 -19.96 -9.50 5.42
CA LYS A 331 -20.54 -9.75 4.11
C LYS A 331 -19.63 -9.29 2.98
N HIS A 332 -18.77 -8.33 3.25
CA HIS A 332 -17.81 -7.79 2.30
C HIS A 332 -16.42 -7.65 2.93
N THR A 333 -15.40 -7.61 2.11
CA THR A 333 -14.03 -7.25 2.50
C THR A 333 -13.44 -6.27 1.52
N MET A 334 -12.57 -5.39 2.02
CA MET A 334 -11.82 -4.46 1.20
C MET A 334 -10.59 -5.15 0.63
N ALA A 335 -10.29 -4.90 -0.66
CA ALA A 335 -9.03 -5.23 -1.28
C ALA A 335 -8.18 -3.97 -1.49
N LEU A 336 -6.88 -4.12 -1.33
CA LEU A 336 -5.85 -3.12 -1.60
C LEU A 336 -4.86 -3.73 -2.61
N PRO A 337 -5.29 -3.98 -3.85
CA PRO A 337 -4.46 -4.62 -4.84
C PRO A 337 -3.44 -3.65 -5.42
N GLU A 338 -2.40 -4.22 -6.04
CA GLU A 338 -1.38 -3.50 -6.79
C GLU A 338 -1.47 -3.89 -8.26
N ALA A 339 -1.21 -2.93 -9.16
CA ALA A 339 -1.42 -3.09 -10.59
C ALA A 339 -0.28 -2.50 -11.42
N LEU A 340 -0.28 -2.83 -12.71
CA LEU A 340 0.59 -2.23 -13.71
C LEU A 340 -0.25 -1.41 -14.68
N GLY A 341 0.15 -0.15 -14.90
CA GLY A 341 -0.45 0.75 -15.87
C GLY A 341 0.56 1.21 -16.93
N ILE A 342 0.04 1.68 -18.05
CA ILE A 342 0.85 2.31 -19.11
C ILE A 342 0.79 3.82 -18.92
N THR A 343 1.94 4.49 -18.86
CA THR A 343 1.93 5.95 -18.76
C THR A 343 1.42 6.57 -20.06
N LYS A 344 0.63 7.64 -19.94
CA LYS A 344 0.01 8.34 -21.08
C LYS A 344 1.02 8.78 -22.14
N PHE A 345 2.18 9.21 -21.70
CA PHE A 345 3.23 9.75 -22.55
C PHE A 345 4.25 8.71 -23.05
N SER A 346 4.06 7.41 -22.73
CA SER A 346 4.87 6.34 -23.28
C SER A 346 4.78 6.31 -24.82
N LYS A 347 5.93 6.12 -25.46
CA LYS A 347 6.05 5.90 -26.90
C LYS A 347 6.04 4.41 -27.28
N ASN A 348 6.09 3.52 -26.28
CA ASN A 348 6.21 2.07 -26.43
C ASN A 348 4.91 1.34 -25.98
N LYS A 349 3.73 1.95 -26.15
CA LYS A 349 2.45 1.47 -25.60
C LYS A 349 2.12 0.02 -25.99
N GLU A 350 2.43 -0.40 -27.22
CA GLU A 350 2.20 -1.77 -27.67
C GLU A 350 3.11 -2.78 -26.94
N ALA A 351 4.38 -2.44 -26.75
CA ALA A 351 5.32 -3.27 -25.99
C ALA A 351 4.95 -3.30 -24.50
N ALA A 352 4.52 -2.16 -23.94
CA ALA A 352 4.02 -2.03 -22.59
C ALA A 352 2.79 -2.91 -22.34
N ARG A 353 1.83 -2.91 -23.29
CA ARG A 353 0.66 -3.77 -23.22
C ARG A 353 1.03 -5.24 -23.22
N LYS A 354 1.93 -5.69 -24.10
CA LYS A 354 2.43 -7.08 -24.14
C LYS A 354 3.08 -7.49 -22.82
N PHE A 355 3.82 -6.57 -22.19
CA PHE A 355 4.42 -6.83 -20.89
C PHE A 355 3.36 -6.99 -19.79
N ILE A 356 2.37 -6.10 -19.72
CA ILE A 356 1.29 -6.18 -18.72
C ILE A 356 0.48 -7.47 -18.92
N ASP A 357 0.11 -7.82 -20.16
CA ASP A 357 -0.63 -9.06 -20.46
C ASP A 357 0.16 -10.31 -20.07
N TRP A 358 1.48 -10.32 -20.30
CA TRP A 358 2.37 -11.39 -19.84
C TRP A 358 2.45 -11.42 -18.32
N TYR A 359 2.64 -10.25 -17.67
CA TYR A 359 2.82 -10.15 -16.24
C TYR A 359 1.57 -10.60 -15.46
N THR A 360 0.40 -10.32 -16.00
CA THR A 360 -0.90 -10.69 -15.40
C THR A 360 -1.49 -12.00 -15.96
N SER A 361 -0.72 -12.75 -16.78
CA SER A 361 -1.15 -14.05 -17.28
C SER A 361 -1.23 -15.09 -16.15
N ALA A 362 -2.14 -16.06 -16.31
CA ALA A 362 -2.29 -17.13 -15.32
C ALA A 362 -0.96 -17.87 -15.06
N LYS A 363 -0.20 -18.18 -16.13
CA LYS A 363 1.09 -18.85 -16.03
C LYS A 363 2.10 -18.06 -15.20
N LEU A 364 2.16 -16.73 -15.40
CA LEU A 364 3.13 -15.93 -14.68
C LEU A 364 2.70 -15.69 -13.24
N GLN A 365 1.41 -15.48 -12.96
CA GLN A 365 0.94 -15.32 -11.59
C GLN A 365 1.24 -16.55 -10.71
N GLU A 366 1.18 -17.77 -11.26
CA GLU A 366 1.65 -18.97 -10.55
C GLU A 366 3.13 -18.89 -10.17
N LYS A 367 3.98 -18.46 -11.12
CA LYS A 367 5.43 -18.31 -10.88
C LYS A 367 5.76 -17.17 -9.93
N LEU A 368 5.06 -16.03 -10.03
CA LEU A 368 5.25 -14.89 -9.12
C LEU A 368 4.79 -15.24 -7.70
N ASN A 369 3.76 -16.07 -7.54
CA ASN A 369 3.41 -16.60 -6.23
C ASN A 369 4.54 -17.46 -5.64
N GLU A 370 5.17 -18.31 -6.43
CA GLU A 370 6.28 -19.16 -6.00
C GLU A 370 7.54 -18.34 -5.66
N GLU A 371 7.90 -17.36 -6.50
CA GLU A 371 9.14 -16.57 -6.33
C GLU A 371 9.00 -15.44 -5.29
N LEU A 372 7.90 -14.70 -5.34
CA LEU A 372 7.71 -13.45 -4.58
C LEU A 372 6.70 -13.59 -3.43
N GLY A 373 5.87 -14.64 -3.46
CA GLY A 373 4.76 -14.82 -2.52
C GLY A 373 3.55 -13.94 -2.84
N ASN A 374 3.50 -13.30 -4.02
CA ASN A 374 2.38 -12.48 -4.45
C ASN A 374 1.14 -13.34 -4.64
N LEU A 375 0.01 -12.92 -4.07
CA LEU A 375 -1.24 -13.63 -4.30
C LEU A 375 -1.79 -13.32 -5.70
N PRO A 376 -2.23 -14.35 -6.43
CA PRO A 376 -2.83 -14.16 -7.74
C PRO A 376 -4.05 -13.25 -7.68
N THR A 377 -4.20 -12.42 -8.70
CA THR A 377 -5.40 -11.60 -8.90
C THR A 377 -6.47 -12.35 -9.70
N ARG A 378 -6.08 -13.44 -10.38
CA ARG A 378 -6.99 -14.37 -11.03
C ARG A 378 -7.56 -15.37 -10.03
N ASN A 379 -8.88 -15.37 -9.87
CA ASN A 379 -9.55 -16.36 -9.02
C ASN A 379 -9.26 -17.80 -9.44
N SER A 380 -9.22 -18.07 -10.75
CA SER A 380 -8.87 -19.38 -11.29
C SER A 380 -7.48 -19.87 -10.87
N VAL A 381 -6.50 -18.97 -10.79
CA VAL A 381 -5.13 -19.31 -10.34
C VAL A 381 -5.10 -19.47 -8.82
N LEU A 382 -5.76 -18.62 -8.06
CA LEU A 382 -5.84 -18.75 -6.60
C LEU A 382 -6.46 -20.10 -6.21
N GLU A 383 -7.59 -20.47 -6.80
CA GLU A 383 -8.26 -21.74 -6.55
C GLU A 383 -7.35 -22.93 -6.88
N LYS A 384 -6.64 -22.88 -8.01
CA LYS A 384 -5.68 -23.91 -8.39
C LYS A 384 -4.57 -24.06 -7.35
N LEU A 385 -3.91 -22.98 -6.93
CA LEU A 385 -2.80 -23.02 -5.98
C LEU A 385 -3.24 -23.54 -4.60
N VAL A 386 -4.43 -23.18 -4.16
CA VAL A 386 -4.99 -23.70 -2.89
C VAL A 386 -5.31 -25.17 -3.01
N ASN A 387 -5.94 -25.62 -4.10
CA ASN A 387 -6.27 -27.03 -4.34
C ASN A 387 -5.04 -27.91 -4.50
N GLU A 388 -3.94 -27.37 -5.05
CA GLU A 388 -2.63 -28.07 -5.16
C GLU A 388 -1.85 -28.05 -3.84
N GLY A 389 -2.35 -27.41 -2.78
CA GLY A 389 -1.68 -27.29 -1.49
C GLY A 389 -0.46 -26.38 -1.48
N LYS A 390 -0.28 -25.55 -2.51
CA LYS A 390 0.83 -24.58 -2.61
C LYS A 390 0.62 -23.38 -1.69
N ILE A 391 -0.63 -23.02 -1.40
CA ILE A 391 -1.00 -22.07 -0.38
C ILE A 391 -1.65 -22.84 0.77
N THR A 392 -0.91 -23.02 1.86
CA THR A 392 -1.38 -23.78 3.04
C THR A 392 -2.13 -22.87 4.02
N ASN A 393 -2.98 -23.48 4.87
CA ASN A 393 -3.84 -22.79 5.84
C ASN A 393 -4.71 -21.68 5.22
N ALA A 394 -5.07 -21.83 3.95
CA ALA A 394 -5.82 -20.87 3.17
C ALA A 394 -7.33 -21.10 3.20
N GLY A 395 -7.86 -21.86 4.18
CA GLY A 395 -9.25 -22.35 4.21
C GLY A 395 -10.33 -21.29 4.02
N ALA A 396 -10.08 -20.07 4.48
CA ALA A 396 -11.01 -18.95 4.32
C ALA A 396 -10.67 -18.05 3.11
N MET A 397 -9.52 -18.21 2.46
CA MET A 397 -9.04 -17.24 1.45
C MET A 397 -9.93 -17.23 0.20
N ILE A 398 -10.30 -18.41 -0.33
CA ILE A 398 -11.16 -18.49 -1.52
C ILE A 398 -12.56 -17.89 -1.21
N GLU A 399 -13.12 -18.22 -0.05
CA GLU A 399 -14.44 -17.68 0.34
C GLU A 399 -14.36 -16.17 0.59
N GLN A 400 -13.27 -15.68 1.20
CA GLN A 400 -13.10 -14.24 1.43
C GLN A 400 -12.90 -13.48 0.10
N ALA A 401 -12.20 -14.06 -0.88
CA ALA A 401 -12.03 -13.46 -2.20
C ALA A 401 -13.36 -13.19 -2.92
N LYS A 402 -14.37 -14.04 -2.71
CA LYS A 402 -15.72 -13.86 -3.27
C LYS A 402 -16.48 -12.69 -2.64
N LEU A 403 -16.02 -12.20 -1.49
CA LEU A 403 -16.64 -11.12 -0.72
C LEU A 403 -15.93 -9.77 -0.96
N ILE A 404 -15.00 -9.70 -1.91
CA ILE A 404 -14.31 -8.45 -2.23
C ILE A 404 -15.30 -7.45 -2.81
N ALA A 405 -15.38 -6.28 -2.18
CA ALA A 405 -16.13 -5.14 -2.66
C ALA A 405 -15.45 -3.83 -2.22
N SER A 406 -15.68 -2.77 -2.99
CA SER A 406 -15.14 -1.45 -2.67
C SER A 406 -15.95 -0.79 -1.53
N PRO A 407 -15.30 -0.22 -0.51
CA PRO A 407 -15.96 0.63 0.47
C PRO A 407 -16.32 2.02 -0.09
N PHE A 408 -15.80 2.38 -1.27
CA PHE A 408 -15.98 3.68 -1.91
C PHE A 408 -17.10 3.59 -2.95
N PRO A 409 -18.28 4.20 -2.72
CA PRO A 409 -19.44 4.05 -3.62
C PRO A 409 -19.19 4.66 -5.00
N ASN A 410 -18.37 5.70 -5.09
CA ASN A 410 -18.05 6.41 -6.34
C ASN A 410 -16.61 6.14 -6.83
N GLY A 411 -15.97 5.05 -6.36
CA GLY A 411 -14.54 4.80 -6.57
C GLY A 411 -13.67 5.57 -5.59
N VAL A 412 -12.35 5.32 -5.65
CA VAL A 412 -11.38 6.00 -4.79
C VAL A 412 -11.31 7.48 -5.17
N PRO A 413 -11.55 8.41 -4.21
CA PRO A 413 -11.60 9.83 -4.53
C PRO A 413 -10.22 10.39 -4.91
N VAL A 414 -10.20 11.44 -5.73
CA VAL A 414 -8.96 12.11 -6.17
C VAL A 414 -8.14 12.68 -5.00
N TYR A 415 -8.81 13.01 -3.89
CA TYR A 415 -8.23 13.54 -2.65
C TYR A 415 -7.97 12.44 -1.60
N TYR A 416 -7.82 11.17 -2.03
CA TYR A 416 -7.66 10.05 -1.09
C TYR A 416 -6.49 10.24 -0.13
N ASN A 417 -5.36 10.75 -0.60
CA ASN A 417 -4.17 10.92 0.24
C ASN A 417 -4.42 11.90 1.40
N GLU A 418 -5.07 13.02 1.14
CA GLU A 418 -5.44 14.02 2.14
C GLU A 418 -6.53 13.49 3.09
N MET A 419 -7.48 12.71 2.56
CA MET A 419 -8.50 12.01 3.33
C MET A 419 -7.86 11.00 4.28
N SER A 420 -6.97 10.15 3.76
CA SER A 420 -6.23 9.17 4.56
C SER A 420 -5.42 9.83 5.67
N ASN A 421 -4.73 10.93 5.34
CA ASN A 421 -3.98 11.74 6.30
C ASN A 421 -4.88 12.22 7.45
N ALA A 422 -6.07 12.73 7.17
CA ALA A 422 -7.02 13.14 8.19
C ALA A 422 -7.46 11.97 9.07
N ILE A 423 -7.71 10.80 8.48
CA ILE A 423 -8.13 9.61 9.21
C ILE A 423 -7.03 9.09 10.14
N TYR A 424 -5.82 8.83 9.62
CA TYR A 424 -4.78 8.24 10.47
C TYR A 424 -4.29 9.19 11.57
N ASN A 425 -4.27 10.51 11.35
CA ASN A 425 -3.93 11.46 12.40
C ASN A 425 -4.98 11.46 13.52
N ALA A 426 -6.27 11.36 13.18
CA ALA A 426 -7.33 11.28 14.18
C ALA A 426 -7.28 9.94 14.96
N VAL A 427 -7.03 8.82 14.28
CA VAL A 427 -6.84 7.50 14.92
C VAL A 427 -5.65 7.54 15.88
N ASN A 428 -4.51 8.05 15.44
CA ASN A 428 -3.32 8.18 16.28
C ASN A 428 -3.55 9.14 17.47
N GLY A 429 -4.22 10.28 17.23
CA GLY A 429 -4.61 11.22 18.28
C GLY A 429 -5.47 10.57 19.37
N MET A 430 -6.43 9.73 18.96
CA MET A 430 -7.24 8.93 19.89
C MET A 430 -6.38 7.91 20.63
N ALA A 431 -5.51 7.20 19.93
CA ALA A 431 -4.65 6.17 20.53
C ALA A 431 -3.69 6.75 21.57
N LEU A 432 -3.17 7.96 21.33
CA LEU A 432 -2.31 8.69 22.27
C LEU A 432 -3.09 9.29 23.45
N GLY A 433 -4.42 9.27 23.43
CA GLY A 433 -5.27 9.86 24.46
C GLY A 433 -5.47 11.37 24.33
N ASN A 434 -5.08 11.96 23.19
CA ASN A 434 -5.27 13.38 22.88
C ASN A 434 -6.72 13.69 22.45
N LEU A 435 -7.43 12.68 21.93
CA LEU A 435 -8.80 12.75 21.44
C LEU A 435 -9.63 11.62 22.04
N SER A 436 -10.90 11.87 22.30
CA SER A 436 -11.90 10.82 22.45
C SER A 436 -12.27 10.24 21.09
N ALA A 437 -12.97 9.11 21.04
CA ALA A 437 -13.47 8.52 19.78
C ALA A 437 -14.42 9.49 19.03
N ASP A 438 -15.25 10.23 19.74
CA ASP A 438 -16.16 11.24 19.15
C ASP A 438 -15.41 12.44 18.59
N GLU A 439 -14.37 12.93 19.29
CA GLU A 439 -13.52 14.02 18.79
C GLU A 439 -12.70 13.59 17.58
N ALA A 440 -12.16 12.35 17.58
CA ALA A 440 -11.46 11.77 16.43
C ALA A 440 -12.37 11.69 15.20
N PHE A 441 -13.62 11.18 15.37
CA PHE A 441 -14.61 11.20 14.30
C PHE A 441 -14.88 12.63 13.80
N THR A 442 -15.16 13.56 14.70
CA THR A 442 -15.49 14.95 14.35
C THR A 442 -14.36 15.62 13.57
N GLN A 443 -13.10 15.37 13.96
CA GLN A 443 -11.93 15.95 13.30
C GLN A 443 -11.78 15.41 11.87
N MET A 444 -11.85 14.09 11.66
CA MET A 444 -11.70 13.49 10.33
C MET A 444 -12.90 13.83 9.43
N ASP A 445 -14.12 13.78 9.94
CA ASP A 445 -15.34 14.08 9.18
C ASP A 445 -15.37 15.53 8.69
N LYS A 446 -14.95 16.48 9.54
CA LYS A 446 -14.82 17.88 9.15
C LYS A 446 -13.87 18.04 7.97
N LYS A 447 -12.66 17.45 8.06
CA LYS A 447 -11.66 17.59 6.99
C LYS A 447 -12.10 16.91 5.70
N ILE A 448 -12.75 15.75 5.79
CA ILE A 448 -13.26 15.03 4.60
C ILE A 448 -14.37 15.85 3.91
N LYS A 449 -15.26 16.48 4.67
CA LYS A 449 -16.27 17.39 4.10
C LYS A 449 -15.66 18.61 3.42
N GLU A 450 -14.60 19.18 3.99
CA GLU A 450 -13.84 20.26 3.35
C GLU A 450 -13.24 19.78 2.01
N LEU A 451 -12.60 18.60 1.97
CA LEU A 451 -12.03 18.03 0.75
C LEU A 451 -13.08 17.74 -0.32
N ILE A 452 -14.26 17.25 0.06
CA ILE A 452 -15.39 17.07 -0.85
C ILE A 452 -15.82 18.39 -1.49
N GLU A 453 -15.93 19.45 -0.70
CA GLU A 453 -16.32 20.79 -1.22
C GLU A 453 -15.23 21.37 -2.14
N GLU A 454 -13.95 21.20 -1.79
CA GLU A 454 -12.81 21.69 -2.58
C GLU A 454 -12.68 20.98 -3.95
N ASN A 455 -13.27 19.77 -4.11
CA ASN A 455 -13.15 18.95 -5.32
C ASN A 455 -14.49 18.79 -6.08
N LYS A 456 -15.50 19.60 -5.78
CA LYS A 456 -16.75 19.70 -6.58
C LYS A 456 -16.54 20.58 -7.81
#